data_9f5affbe26af0a557e06663639883ed6
#
_entry.id   9f5affbe26af0a557e06663639883ed6
#
_cell.length_a   1.000
_cell.length_b   1.000
_cell.length_c   1.000
_cell.angle_alpha   90.00
_cell.angle_beta   90.00
_cell.angle_gamma   90.00
#
_symmetry.space_group_name_H-M   'P 1'
#
loop_
_entity.id
_entity.type
_entity.pdbx_description
1 polymer ?
#
loop_
_entity_poly.entity_id
_entity_poly.type
_entity_poly.pdbx_seq_one_letter_code
_entity_poly.pdbx_strand_id
1 'polypeptide(L)'
;YKYANPGTNEYVVSVNAIGTGGAMTTLSKKVKVFVAFEIPSNILTAMTGAGSKVWITDNEAIGHVGVGPSDGFTPSWYAADPNQRPACLYDDEITFAKTANNQITLNVDNKGQSSLLGAATSFYGVSGPDGCYDISTGGTKALTFSPATSASTSSNSTRVQFRVPGNGMVNFGTGGTSYEILALSENSMTLRSIGSDGNAWYMKLKPKSATTPVTEKKLVWADEFNTDGAPNPAVWGYDLGSNNGWGNNEVQNYTNRADNAVVQGGVLKITAKKESYQGSNYTSARLLSLNKYSFTYGRVDIRAKLPAGGGTWPALWMLGSNIQTVGWPACGEIDIMEMVGNKPNVILGTVHHPNHSGGNADGGSTTITNASSEFHIYSIDWSASSIKFYVDDKLYYTFANNSSLPFNKDFFFIMNIAMGGNLGGTIDPAFTSATMEVDYIRVYQ
;
A
#
# COMPACT_ATOMS: atom_id res chain seq x y z
N TYR A 1 -39.15 13.33 18.93
CA TYR A 1 -37.93 13.60 19.70
C TYR A 1 -36.96 12.44 19.54
N LYS A 2 -35.67 12.71 19.24
CA LYS A 2 -34.62 11.69 19.08
C LYS A 2 -33.75 11.68 20.33
N TYR A 3 -33.69 10.56 21.03
CA TYR A 3 -32.76 10.38 22.15
C TYR A 3 -31.37 10.03 21.58
N ALA A 4 -30.32 10.74 22.01
CA ALA A 4 -29.02 10.65 21.39
C ALA A 4 -27.94 9.88 22.20
N ASN A 5 -28.18 9.76 23.52
CA ASN A 5 -27.17 9.13 24.40
C ASN A 5 -27.34 7.60 24.44
N PRO A 6 -26.38 6.80 23.99
CA PRO A 6 -26.45 5.35 24.09
C PRO A 6 -26.57 4.85 25.53
N GLY A 7 -27.15 3.67 25.68
CA GLY A 7 -27.40 3.04 26.98
C GLY A 7 -28.81 3.31 27.54
N THR A 8 -29.04 2.86 28.76
CA THR A 8 -30.31 3.10 29.46
C THR A 8 -30.24 4.45 30.18
N ASN A 9 -30.98 5.42 29.69
CA ASN A 9 -31.01 6.76 30.24
C ASN A 9 -32.40 7.08 30.77
N GLU A 10 -32.48 7.87 31.85
CA GLU A 10 -33.73 8.39 32.37
C GLU A 10 -33.96 9.80 31.86
N TYR A 11 -35.10 10.04 31.23
CA TYR A 11 -35.46 11.33 30.67
C TYR A 11 -36.76 11.81 31.39
N VAL A 12 -36.85 13.12 31.63
CA VAL A 12 -38.07 13.74 32.10
C VAL A 12 -38.83 14.26 30.88
N VAL A 13 -40.00 13.69 30.64
CA VAL A 13 -40.92 14.16 29.61
C VAL A 13 -41.95 15.05 30.28
N SER A 14 -42.01 16.32 29.86
CA SER A 14 -42.96 17.30 30.39
C SER A 14 -43.96 17.71 29.32
N VAL A 15 -45.23 17.76 29.68
CA VAL A 15 -46.31 18.25 28.84
C VAL A 15 -46.88 19.51 29.51
N ASN A 16 -46.90 20.61 28.78
CA ASN A 16 -47.50 21.86 29.20
C ASN A 16 -48.88 22.00 28.54
N ALA A 17 -49.94 22.09 29.34
CA ALA A 17 -51.27 22.42 28.89
C ALA A 17 -51.52 23.90 29.17
N ILE A 18 -51.93 24.65 28.15
CA ILE A 18 -52.24 26.08 28.25
C ILE A 18 -53.75 26.27 28.00
N GLY A 19 -54.44 26.76 28.98
CA GLY A 19 -55.83 27.09 28.85
C GLY A 19 -56.14 28.41 28.11
N THR A 20 -57.30 28.60 27.59
CA THR A 20 -57.75 29.79 26.82
C THR A 20 -57.55 31.11 27.53
N GLY A 21 -57.38 31.08 28.85
CA GLY A 21 -57.09 32.25 29.69
C GLY A 21 -55.60 32.42 30.04
N GLY A 22 -54.71 31.69 29.40
CA GLY A 22 -53.24 31.75 29.61
C GLY A 22 -52.74 30.99 30.86
N ALA A 23 -53.63 30.34 31.61
CA ALA A 23 -53.19 29.44 32.68
C ALA A 23 -52.46 28.23 32.16
N MET A 24 -51.31 27.94 32.74
CA MET A 24 -50.44 26.82 32.31
C MET A 24 -50.32 25.74 33.39
N THR A 25 -50.51 24.51 33.04
CA THR A 25 -50.25 23.35 33.90
C THR A 25 -49.21 22.45 33.25
N THR A 26 -48.23 22.03 34.04
CA THR A 26 -47.16 21.12 33.59
C THR A 26 -47.31 19.76 34.27
N LEU A 27 -47.34 18.69 33.47
CA LEU A 27 -47.23 17.34 33.97
C LEU A 27 -45.89 16.75 33.49
N SER A 28 -45.10 16.23 34.41
CA SER A 28 -43.80 15.61 34.09
C SER A 28 -43.78 14.14 34.51
N LYS A 29 -43.20 13.30 33.66
CA LYS A 29 -43.00 11.87 33.94
C LYS A 29 -41.58 11.45 33.58
N LYS A 30 -40.94 10.71 34.47
CA LYS A 30 -39.67 10.06 34.20
C LYS A 30 -39.88 8.80 33.34
N VAL A 31 -39.16 8.68 32.24
CA VAL A 31 -39.17 7.51 31.33
C VAL A 31 -37.76 7.01 31.15
N LYS A 32 -37.58 5.70 31.28
CA LYS A 32 -36.32 5.04 30.95
C LYS A 32 -36.36 4.66 29.49
N VAL A 33 -35.35 5.08 28.73
CA VAL A 33 -35.19 4.80 27.30
C VAL A 33 -33.85 4.14 27.12
N PHE A 34 -33.85 2.99 26.47
CA PHE A 34 -32.62 2.35 25.97
C PHE A 34 -32.32 2.82 24.54
N VAL A 35 -31.16 3.38 24.35
CA VAL A 35 -30.63 3.75 23.02
C VAL A 35 -29.46 2.83 22.70
N ALA A 36 -29.58 2.04 21.62
CA ALA A 36 -28.50 1.21 21.16
C ALA A 36 -27.33 2.09 20.67
N PHE A 37 -26.11 1.66 20.94
CA PHE A 37 -24.93 2.30 20.36
C PHE A 37 -24.83 1.93 18.89
N GLU A 38 -24.84 2.93 18.01
CA GLU A 38 -24.61 2.73 16.59
C GLU A 38 -23.09 2.87 16.33
N ILE A 39 -22.49 1.83 15.74
CA ILE A 39 -21.08 1.86 15.36
C ILE A 39 -20.90 2.92 14.26
N PRO A 40 -20.02 3.93 14.44
CA PRO A 40 -19.75 4.91 13.40
C PRO A 40 -19.36 4.23 12.08
N SER A 41 -19.89 4.70 10.95
CA SER A 41 -19.71 4.07 9.65
C SER A 41 -18.25 3.99 9.21
N ASN A 42 -17.44 4.99 9.54
CA ASN A 42 -15.99 4.97 9.29
C ASN A 42 -15.28 3.87 10.08
N ILE A 43 -15.66 3.61 11.34
CA ILE A 43 -15.12 2.49 12.14
C ILE A 43 -15.55 1.16 11.56
N LEU A 44 -16.85 1.02 11.25
CA LEU A 44 -17.38 -0.20 10.65
C LEU A 44 -16.64 -0.55 9.37
N THR A 45 -16.50 0.41 8.44
CA THR A 45 -15.83 0.21 7.15
C THR A 45 -14.34 -0.07 7.32
N ALA A 46 -13.64 0.69 8.15
CA ALA A 46 -12.20 0.48 8.35
C ALA A 46 -11.89 -0.90 8.96
N MET A 47 -12.70 -1.35 9.94
CA MET A 47 -12.51 -2.66 10.57
C MET A 47 -12.85 -3.83 9.66
N THR A 48 -13.91 -3.74 8.86
CA THR A 48 -14.50 -4.89 8.15
C THR A 48 -14.40 -4.81 6.62
N GLY A 49 -13.90 -3.71 6.05
CA GLY A 49 -13.88 -3.52 4.59
C GLY A 49 -15.27 -3.61 3.98
N ALA A 50 -15.41 -4.31 2.86
CA ALA A 50 -16.68 -4.53 2.18
C ALA A 50 -17.63 -5.50 2.94
N GLY A 51 -17.10 -6.36 3.81
CA GLY A 51 -17.89 -7.35 4.56
C GLY A 51 -17.09 -8.05 5.66
N SER A 52 -15.88 -8.45 5.38
CA SER A 52 -14.93 -8.99 6.36
C SER A 52 -13.50 -8.59 6.01
N LYS A 53 -12.67 -8.44 7.03
CA LYS A 53 -11.27 -8.07 6.88
C LYS A 53 -10.42 -8.81 7.89
N VAL A 54 -9.33 -9.39 7.42
CA VAL A 54 -8.34 -10.07 8.24
C VAL A 54 -7.26 -9.08 8.63
N TRP A 55 -6.94 -9.05 9.90
CA TRP A 55 -5.85 -8.28 10.49
C TRP A 55 -4.81 -9.22 11.09
N ILE A 56 -3.58 -8.75 11.18
CA ILE A 56 -2.47 -9.41 11.84
C ILE A 56 -1.77 -8.41 12.76
N THR A 57 -0.96 -8.89 13.68
CA THR A 57 -0.07 -8.01 14.46
C THR A 57 0.88 -7.28 13.53
N ASP A 58 1.00 -5.96 13.69
CA ASP A 58 1.95 -5.15 12.92
C ASP A 58 3.37 -5.30 13.50
N ASN A 59 3.98 -6.43 13.23
CA ASN A 59 5.28 -6.83 13.77
C ASN A 59 6.44 -5.88 13.40
N GLU A 60 6.27 -5.05 12.38
CA GLU A 60 7.27 -4.08 11.94
C GLU A 60 7.15 -2.73 12.66
N ALA A 61 6.01 -2.46 13.30
CA ALA A 61 5.80 -1.21 14.03
C ALA A 61 6.42 -1.25 15.42
N ILE A 62 7.19 -0.24 15.80
CA ILE A 62 7.63 -0.04 17.19
C ILE A 62 6.39 0.08 18.08
N GLY A 63 6.37 -0.66 19.19
CA GLY A 63 5.25 -0.70 20.13
C GLY A 63 4.01 -1.42 19.58
N HIS A 64 4.19 -2.41 18.68
CA HIS A 64 3.12 -3.30 18.24
C HIS A 64 2.55 -4.14 19.39
N VAL A 65 3.33 -4.34 20.45
CA VAL A 65 2.88 -4.64 21.81
C VAL A 65 3.60 -3.66 22.74
N GLY A 66 2.85 -3.07 23.65
CA GLY A 66 3.44 -2.15 24.62
C GLY A 66 2.61 -2.05 25.88
N VAL A 67 3.19 -1.49 26.95
CA VAL A 67 2.53 -1.32 28.24
C VAL A 67 2.85 0.06 28.84
N GLY A 68 1.91 0.59 29.56
CA GLY A 68 2.01 1.86 30.29
C GLY A 68 1.03 1.92 31.46
N PRO A 69 0.98 3.04 32.18
CA PRO A 69 0.06 3.22 33.30
C PRO A 69 -1.42 3.11 32.86
N SER A 70 -2.29 2.66 33.78
CA SER A 70 -3.71 2.41 33.49
C SER A 70 -4.51 3.64 33.04
N ASP A 71 -4.04 4.82 33.32
CA ASP A 71 -4.60 6.11 32.87
C ASP A 71 -3.91 6.67 31.61
N GLY A 72 -2.83 5.99 31.13
CA GLY A 72 -2.08 6.38 29.94
C GLY A 72 -2.78 6.00 28.63
N PHE A 73 -2.34 6.66 27.54
CA PHE A 73 -2.80 6.41 26.16
C PHE A 73 -1.64 6.15 25.20
N THR A 74 -0.45 5.91 25.74
CA THR A 74 0.76 5.54 25.01
C THR A 74 1.57 4.52 25.82
N PRO A 75 2.31 3.61 25.18
CA PRO A 75 3.16 2.61 25.84
C PRO A 75 4.44 3.24 26.43
N SER A 76 4.31 3.98 27.54
CA SER A 76 5.41 4.76 28.11
C SER A 76 6.42 3.95 28.95
N TRP A 77 6.10 2.69 29.33
CA TRP A 77 7.01 1.85 30.11
C TRP A 77 7.77 0.86 29.25
N TYR A 78 7.10 0.28 28.27
CA TYR A 78 7.70 -0.64 27.32
C TYR A 78 6.97 -0.56 25.98
N ALA A 79 7.72 -0.56 24.92
CA ALA A 79 7.25 -0.64 23.54
C ALA A 79 8.15 -1.65 22.81
N ALA A 80 7.59 -2.75 22.33
CA ALA A 80 8.34 -3.78 21.62
C ALA A 80 9.00 -3.22 20.36
N ASP A 81 10.27 -3.54 20.15
CA ASP A 81 10.96 -3.30 18.89
C ASP A 81 10.40 -4.21 17.78
N PRO A 82 10.60 -3.87 16.50
CA PRO A 82 10.16 -4.70 15.40
C PRO A 82 10.62 -6.16 15.56
N ASN A 83 9.67 -7.10 15.42
CA ASN A 83 9.89 -8.55 15.52
C ASN A 83 10.41 -9.06 16.91
N GLN A 84 10.26 -8.28 17.96
CA GLN A 84 10.79 -8.61 19.28
C GLN A 84 9.94 -9.63 20.08
N ARG A 85 8.73 -9.96 19.63
CA ARG A 85 7.81 -10.85 20.33
C ARG A 85 7.88 -12.30 19.77
N PRO A 86 7.38 -13.32 20.51
CA PRO A 86 7.33 -14.70 20.03
C PRO A 86 6.51 -14.87 18.74
N ALA A 87 6.87 -15.87 17.92
CA ALA A 87 6.23 -16.15 16.63
C ALA A 87 4.72 -16.40 16.75
N CYS A 88 4.25 -17.03 17.83
CA CYS A 88 2.83 -17.28 18.11
C CYS A 88 1.96 -16.02 18.29
N LEU A 89 2.56 -14.83 18.29
CA LEU A 89 1.84 -13.56 18.23
C LEU A 89 1.69 -13.07 16.79
N TYR A 90 2.59 -13.48 15.90
CA TYR A 90 2.70 -12.94 14.56
C TYR A 90 1.99 -13.78 13.51
N ASP A 91 1.70 -15.06 13.82
CA ASP A 91 0.96 -15.97 12.94
C ASP A 91 -0.56 -15.94 13.16
N ASP A 92 -1.03 -15.23 14.20
CA ASP A 92 -2.46 -15.00 14.47
C ASP A 92 -3.17 -14.27 13.33
N GLU A 93 -4.33 -14.78 12.93
CA GLU A 93 -5.23 -14.14 11.98
C GLU A 93 -6.51 -13.66 12.69
N ILE A 94 -6.73 -12.36 12.68
CA ILE A 94 -7.81 -11.68 13.39
C ILE A 94 -8.85 -11.19 12.39
N THR A 95 -9.97 -11.90 12.27
CA THR A 95 -11.01 -11.55 11.30
C THR A 95 -12.13 -10.76 11.97
N PHE A 96 -12.32 -9.51 11.54
CA PHE A 96 -13.53 -8.74 11.85
C PHE A 96 -14.48 -8.82 10.65
N ALA A 97 -15.73 -9.26 10.91
CA ALA A 97 -16.74 -9.41 9.88
C ALA A 97 -18.03 -8.66 10.25
N LYS A 98 -18.61 -7.99 9.25
CA LYS A 98 -19.87 -7.27 9.38
C LYS A 98 -21.05 -8.22 9.12
N THR A 99 -22.01 -8.22 10.03
CA THR A 99 -23.31 -8.90 9.85
C THR A 99 -24.29 -8.04 9.04
N ALA A 100 -25.39 -8.63 8.60
CA ALA A 100 -26.46 -7.92 7.90
C ALA A 100 -27.04 -6.73 8.71
N ASN A 101 -26.96 -6.79 10.03
CA ASN A 101 -27.45 -5.73 10.93
C ASN A 101 -26.37 -4.73 11.37
N ASN A 102 -25.26 -4.63 10.60
CA ASN A 102 -24.11 -3.77 10.91
C ASN A 102 -23.48 -4.03 12.28
N GLN A 103 -23.65 -5.24 12.84
CA GLN A 103 -22.88 -5.69 13.99
C GLN A 103 -21.54 -6.24 13.50
N ILE A 104 -20.53 -6.24 14.36
CA ILE A 104 -19.21 -6.80 14.05
C ILE A 104 -19.01 -8.07 14.85
N THR A 105 -18.53 -9.10 14.19
CA THR A 105 -18.02 -10.34 14.82
C THR A 105 -16.51 -10.40 14.72
N LEU A 106 -15.90 -11.10 15.66
CA LEU A 106 -14.48 -11.40 15.74
C LEU A 106 -14.26 -12.90 15.66
N ASN A 107 -13.38 -13.33 14.79
CA ASN A 107 -12.79 -14.67 14.82
C ASN A 107 -11.27 -14.57 14.88
N VAL A 108 -10.63 -15.27 15.79
CA VAL A 108 -9.18 -15.34 15.91
C VAL A 108 -8.74 -16.77 15.59
N ASP A 109 -7.97 -16.92 14.52
CA ASP A 109 -7.25 -18.14 14.19
C ASP A 109 -5.81 -18.00 14.70
N ASN A 110 -5.53 -18.60 15.85
CA ASN A 110 -4.24 -18.52 16.56
C ASN A 110 -3.26 -19.63 16.17
N LYS A 111 -3.51 -20.34 15.07
CA LYS A 111 -2.66 -21.43 14.56
C LYS A 111 -2.26 -22.47 15.64
N GLY A 112 -3.07 -22.56 16.69
CA GLY A 112 -2.89 -23.49 17.82
C GLY A 112 -2.32 -22.87 19.08
N GLN A 113 -1.55 -21.79 18.98
CA GLN A 113 -0.94 -21.13 20.14
C GLN A 113 -1.25 -19.64 20.17
N SER A 114 -1.38 -19.07 21.35
CA SER A 114 -1.50 -17.63 21.55
C SER A 114 -0.44 -17.12 22.53
N SER A 115 0.02 -15.89 22.29
CA SER A 115 0.93 -15.20 23.20
C SER A 115 0.14 -14.60 24.36
N LEU A 116 0.50 -14.98 25.59
CA LEU A 116 -0.16 -14.54 26.81
C LEU A 116 0.80 -13.77 27.73
N LEU A 117 0.26 -12.78 28.44
CA LEU A 117 0.87 -12.20 29.61
C LEU A 117 0.83 -13.19 30.76
N GLY A 118 1.93 -13.41 31.49
CA GLY A 118 2.01 -14.33 32.60
C GLY A 118 0.95 -14.07 33.69
N ALA A 119 0.69 -12.82 34.03
CA ALA A 119 -0.37 -12.39 34.93
C ALA A 119 -1.80 -12.76 34.47
N ALA A 120 -1.97 -13.09 33.18
CA ALA A 120 -3.26 -13.39 32.55
C ALA A 120 -3.45 -14.90 32.27
N THR A 121 -2.42 -15.73 32.41
CA THR A 121 -2.48 -17.16 32.05
C THR A 121 -3.62 -17.89 32.72
N SER A 122 -3.87 -17.66 34.03
CA SER A 122 -4.99 -18.28 34.76
C SER A 122 -6.36 -17.89 34.20
N PHE A 123 -6.51 -16.68 33.64
CA PHE A 123 -7.75 -16.23 32.99
C PHE A 123 -8.05 -17.07 31.74
N TYR A 124 -7.02 -17.58 31.07
CA TYR A 124 -7.13 -18.43 29.87
C TYR A 124 -7.07 -19.94 30.20
N GLY A 125 -7.04 -20.31 31.49
CA GLY A 125 -7.06 -21.71 31.94
C GLY A 125 -5.71 -22.41 31.85
N VAL A 126 -4.62 -21.67 31.76
CA VAL A 126 -3.24 -22.18 31.77
C VAL A 126 -2.43 -21.51 32.87
N SER A 127 -1.17 -21.90 33.10
CA SER A 127 -0.30 -21.29 34.09
C SER A 127 1.14 -21.23 33.60
N GLY A 128 1.82 -20.11 33.87
CA GLY A 128 3.22 -19.91 33.53
C GLY A 128 3.58 -18.44 33.35
N PRO A 129 4.83 -18.13 32.96
CA PRO A 129 5.30 -16.77 32.66
C PRO A 129 4.72 -16.26 31.33
N ASP A 130 5.15 -15.07 30.93
CA ASP A 130 4.89 -14.58 29.55
C ASP A 130 5.36 -15.62 28.52
N GLY A 131 4.51 -15.96 27.54
CA GLY A 131 4.87 -16.98 26.56
C GLY A 131 3.75 -17.40 25.62
N CYS A 132 4.04 -18.43 24.81
CA CYS A 132 3.08 -19.07 23.91
C CYS A 132 2.38 -20.24 24.62
N TYR A 133 1.06 -20.31 24.47
CA TYR A 133 0.25 -21.34 25.12
C TYR A 133 -0.78 -21.91 24.16
N ASP A 134 -1.01 -23.23 24.28
CA ASP A 134 -2.08 -23.92 23.54
C ASP A 134 -3.42 -23.58 24.18
N ILE A 135 -4.13 -22.64 23.58
CA ILE A 135 -5.46 -22.24 24.06
C ILE A 135 -6.45 -22.20 22.90
N SER A 136 -7.72 -22.42 23.22
CA SER A 136 -8.81 -22.25 22.27
C SER A 136 -9.29 -20.80 22.25
N THR A 137 -9.37 -20.21 21.08
CA THR A 137 -9.94 -18.86 20.87
C THR A 137 -11.48 -18.85 20.91
N GLY A 138 -12.10 -20.04 20.94
CA GLY A 138 -13.55 -20.21 21.10
C GLY A 138 -14.39 -19.78 19.89
N GLY A 139 -13.82 -19.74 18.69
CA GLY A 139 -14.52 -19.47 17.42
C GLY A 139 -15.04 -18.03 17.29
N THR A 140 -16.03 -17.84 16.44
CA THR A 140 -16.59 -16.50 16.12
C THR A 140 -17.39 -15.94 17.30
N LYS A 141 -17.09 -14.71 17.70
CA LYS A 141 -17.70 -13.98 18.81
C LYS A 141 -18.38 -12.69 18.33
N ALA A 142 -19.62 -12.46 18.78
CA ALA A 142 -20.29 -11.18 18.53
C ALA A 142 -19.72 -10.11 19.47
N LEU A 143 -19.23 -9.00 18.91
CA LEU A 143 -18.67 -7.91 19.68
C LEU A 143 -19.77 -6.96 20.18
N THR A 144 -19.59 -6.39 21.37
CA THR A 144 -20.47 -5.35 21.91
C THR A 144 -19.72 -4.02 21.90
N PHE A 145 -20.22 -3.07 21.12
CA PHE A 145 -19.64 -1.73 21.03
C PHE A 145 -20.31 -0.74 21.97
N SER A 146 -19.55 0.20 22.47
CA SER A 146 -20.01 1.27 23.35
C SER A 146 -19.09 2.51 23.25
N PRO A 147 -19.51 3.67 23.75
CA PRO A 147 -18.58 4.76 24.01
C PRO A 147 -17.46 4.31 24.94
N ALA A 148 -16.23 4.81 24.72
CA ALA A 148 -15.11 4.54 25.61
C ALA A 148 -15.37 5.10 27.01
N THR A 149 -15.05 4.32 28.04
CA THR A 149 -15.23 4.69 29.45
C THR A 149 -13.98 5.30 30.08
N SER A 150 -12.85 5.28 29.38
CA SER A 150 -11.59 5.90 29.79
C SER A 150 -11.66 7.43 29.77
N ALA A 151 -10.66 8.08 30.35
CA ALA A 151 -10.48 9.54 30.30
C ALA A 151 -9.88 10.03 28.96
N SER A 152 -9.85 9.20 27.90
CA SER A 152 -9.35 9.60 26.58
C SER A 152 -10.16 10.75 25.96
N THR A 153 -9.56 11.44 25.01
CA THR A 153 -10.17 12.56 24.26
C THR A 153 -10.14 12.25 22.76
N SER A 154 -10.80 13.05 21.95
CA SER A 154 -10.76 12.89 20.48
C SER A 154 -9.37 13.14 19.87
N SER A 155 -8.43 13.69 20.64
CA SER A 155 -7.04 13.86 20.19
C SER A 155 -6.18 12.60 20.34
N ASN A 156 -6.58 11.63 21.19
CA ASN A 156 -5.80 10.41 21.46
C ASN A 156 -6.61 9.11 21.36
N SER A 157 -7.88 9.18 20.98
CA SER A 157 -8.77 8.02 20.82
C SER A 157 -9.92 8.33 19.87
N THR A 158 -10.47 7.30 19.24
CA THR A 158 -11.76 7.38 18.53
C THR A 158 -12.95 7.54 19.46
N ARG A 159 -12.77 7.40 20.76
CA ARG A 159 -13.79 7.34 21.80
C ARG A 159 -14.78 6.18 21.66
N VAL A 160 -14.40 5.15 20.90
CA VAL A 160 -15.18 3.92 20.73
C VAL A 160 -14.39 2.75 21.31
N GLN A 161 -15.10 1.91 22.05
CA GLN A 161 -14.56 0.64 22.55
C GLN A 161 -15.48 -0.51 22.16
N PHE A 162 -14.90 -1.70 22.11
CA PHE A 162 -15.65 -2.95 21.98
C PHE A 162 -15.23 -3.97 23.04
N ARG A 163 -16.16 -4.85 23.36
CA ARG A 163 -15.91 -5.98 24.28
C ARG A 163 -15.97 -7.30 23.52
N VAL A 164 -15.00 -8.15 23.78
CA VAL A 164 -14.97 -9.56 23.32
C VAL A 164 -15.57 -10.43 24.43
N PRO A 165 -16.63 -11.21 24.19
CA PRO A 165 -17.28 -12.01 25.21
C PRO A 165 -16.44 -13.21 25.66
N GLY A 166 -16.70 -13.67 26.90
CA GLY A 166 -15.98 -14.80 27.53
C GLY A 166 -14.50 -14.46 27.75
N ASN A 167 -13.66 -15.47 27.60
CA ASN A 167 -12.20 -15.33 27.71
C ASN A 167 -11.58 -14.94 26.35
N GLY A 168 -12.33 -14.17 25.53
CA GLY A 168 -11.85 -13.79 24.23
C GLY A 168 -10.79 -12.69 24.28
N MET A 169 -9.91 -12.70 23.30
CA MET A 169 -8.87 -11.71 23.07
C MET A 169 -8.83 -11.32 21.59
N VAL A 170 -8.07 -10.30 21.26
CA VAL A 170 -7.84 -9.91 19.87
C VAL A 170 -6.57 -10.59 19.32
N ASN A 171 -5.42 -10.35 19.94
CA ASN A 171 -4.14 -10.97 19.57
C ASN A 171 -3.30 -11.34 20.81
N PHE A 172 -2.86 -10.37 21.61
CA PHE A 172 -2.08 -10.60 22.82
C PHE A 172 -3.01 -10.76 24.04
N GLY A 173 -2.93 -11.90 24.72
CA GLY A 173 -3.78 -12.24 25.85
C GLY A 173 -3.35 -11.59 27.15
N THR A 174 -3.94 -10.45 27.49
CA THR A 174 -3.68 -9.70 28.73
C THR A 174 -4.70 -9.96 29.84
N GLY A 175 -5.74 -10.78 29.58
CA GLY A 175 -6.89 -10.96 30.46
C GLY A 175 -7.92 -9.84 30.37
N GLY A 176 -7.60 -8.74 29.71
CA GLY A 176 -8.56 -7.69 29.36
C GLY A 176 -9.46 -8.11 28.20
N THR A 177 -10.76 -7.88 28.32
CA THR A 177 -11.75 -8.21 27.27
C THR A 177 -12.36 -6.98 26.62
N SER A 178 -12.07 -5.78 27.12
CA SER A 178 -12.53 -4.51 26.55
C SER A 178 -11.38 -3.79 25.88
N TYR A 179 -11.59 -3.42 24.62
CA TYR A 179 -10.58 -2.81 23.76
C TYR A 179 -11.08 -1.44 23.29
N GLU A 180 -10.38 -0.38 23.69
CA GLU A 180 -10.58 0.95 23.16
C GLU A 180 -9.79 1.11 21.86
N ILE A 181 -10.44 1.66 20.83
CA ILE A 181 -9.81 1.96 19.54
C ILE A 181 -9.16 3.34 19.63
N LEU A 182 -7.84 3.40 19.84
CA LEU A 182 -7.13 4.67 19.93
C LEU A 182 -6.99 5.34 18.56
N ALA A 183 -6.61 4.54 17.55
CA ALA A 183 -6.50 5.00 16.17
C ALA A 183 -6.96 3.90 15.21
N LEU A 184 -7.58 4.30 14.11
CA LEU A 184 -8.06 3.38 13.09
C LEU A 184 -8.04 4.05 11.72
N SER A 185 -7.47 3.36 10.76
CA SER A 185 -7.52 3.66 9.34
C SER A 185 -7.80 2.39 8.54
N GLU A 186 -7.84 2.48 7.23
CA GLU A 186 -7.94 1.30 6.38
C GLU A 186 -6.73 0.36 6.52
N ASN A 187 -5.55 0.90 6.90
CA ASN A 187 -4.28 0.16 6.91
C ASN A 187 -3.65 0.00 8.30
N SER A 188 -4.26 0.52 9.35
CA SER A 188 -3.72 0.41 10.71
C SER A 188 -4.81 0.48 11.76
N MET A 189 -4.62 -0.24 12.87
CA MET A 189 -5.46 -0.20 14.05
C MET A 189 -4.59 -0.20 15.30
N THR A 190 -4.83 0.76 16.21
CA THR A 190 -4.21 0.75 17.54
C THR A 190 -5.28 0.54 18.58
N LEU A 191 -5.12 -0.51 19.35
CA LEU A 191 -6.00 -0.90 20.44
C LEU A 191 -5.35 -0.68 21.80
N ARG A 192 -6.18 -0.41 22.81
CA ARG A 192 -5.78 -0.32 24.20
C ARG A 192 -6.73 -1.17 25.05
N SER A 193 -6.18 -1.98 25.95
CA SER A 193 -6.93 -2.79 26.90
C SER A 193 -6.29 -2.70 28.29
N ILE A 194 -7.07 -2.82 29.36
CA ILE A 194 -6.54 -2.97 30.72
C ILE A 194 -6.38 -4.47 31.00
N GLY A 195 -5.14 -4.88 31.28
CA GLY A 195 -4.80 -6.26 31.55
C GLY A 195 -5.17 -6.70 32.97
N SER A 196 -5.00 -8.01 33.26
CA SER A 196 -5.19 -8.59 34.59
C SER A 196 -4.22 -8.04 35.64
N ASP A 197 -3.11 -7.48 35.20
CA ASP A 197 -2.10 -6.78 36.01
C ASP A 197 -2.48 -5.33 36.34
N GLY A 198 -3.64 -4.86 35.86
CA GLY A 198 -4.13 -3.49 36.05
C GLY A 198 -3.48 -2.44 35.17
N ASN A 199 -2.59 -2.82 34.27
CA ASN A 199 -1.87 -1.90 33.39
C ASN A 199 -2.58 -1.73 32.05
N ALA A 200 -2.31 -0.60 31.36
CA ALA A 200 -2.79 -0.39 30.00
C ALA A 200 -1.83 -1.06 29.00
N TRP A 201 -2.37 -2.02 28.26
CA TRP A 201 -1.68 -2.72 27.18
C TRP A 201 -2.12 -2.18 25.82
N TYR A 202 -1.16 -2.02 24.92
CA TYR A 202 -1.33 -1.45 23.60
C TYR A 202 -0.97 -2.50 22.54
N MET A 203 -1.74 -2.53 21.47
CA MET A 203 -1.59 -3.48 20.37
C MET A 203 -1.75 -2.73 19.06
N LYS A 204 -0.83 -2.94 18.10
CA LYS A 204 -0.97 -2.40 16.75
C LYS A 204 -1.19 -3.54 15.78
N LEU A 205 -2.20 -3.37 14.95
CA LEU A 205 -2.59 -4.31 13.92
C LEU A 205 -2.49 -3.63 12.56
N LYS A 206 -2.10 -4.40 11.56
CA LYS A 206 -2.24 -4.04 10.14
C LYS A 206 -3.17 -5.05 9.46
N PRO A 207 -3.86 -4.67 8.37
CA PRO A 207 -4.52 -5.68 7.58
C PRO A 207 -3.51 -6.75 7.24
N LYS A 208 -3.88 -8.01 7.44
CA LYS A 208 -3.22 -9.06 6.69
C LYS A 208 -3.41 -8.62 5.26
N SER A 209 -2.32 -8.17 4.62
CA SER A 209 -2.40 -7.82 3.20
C SER A 209 -3.28 -8.89 2.61
N ALA A 210 -4.45 -8.51 2.05
CA ALA A 210 -5.26 -9.52 1.45
C ALA A 210 -4.27 -10.26 0.54
N THR A 211 -3.79 -11.38 1.02
CA THR A 211 -3.67 -12.47 0.14
C THR A 211 -5.13 -12.70 -0.25
N THR A 212 -5.66 -11.91 -1.18
CA THR A 212 -6.31 -12.53 -2.32
C THR A 212 -5.55 -13.82 -2.43
N PRO A 213 -6.19 -15.04 -2.30
CA PRO A 213 -5.42 -16.25 -2.51
C PRO A 213 -4.51 -15.82 -3.62
N VAL A 214 -3.18 -15.83 -3.39
CA VAL A 214 -2.26 -15.62 -4.47
C VAL A 214 -2.66 -16.77 -5.36
N THR A 215 -3.58 -16.52 -6.28
CA THR A 215 -3.54 -17.16 -7.57
C THR A 215 -2.15 -16.76 -7.94
N GLU A 216 -1.19 -17.72 -7.72
CA GLU A 216 0.22 -17.49 -8.00
C GLU A 216 0.19 -16.77 -9.32
N LYS A 217 0.49 -15.43 -9.28
CA LYS A 217 0.30 -14.63 -10.50
C LYS A 217 1.08 -15.37 -11.52
N LYS A 218 0.37 -16.03 -12.41
CA LYS A 218 0.97 -16.93 -13.37
C LYS A 218 1.78 -16.07 -14.32
N LEU A 219 3.02 -16.43 -14.56
CA LEU A 219 3.81 -15.84 -15.63
C LEU A 219 3.03 -16.01 -16.94
N VAL A 220 2.52 -14.91 -17.50
CA VAL A 220 1.71 -14.91 -18.73
C VAL A 220 2.52 -14.47 -19.94
N TRP A 221 3.59 -13.72 -19.74
CA TRP A 221 4.49 -13.26 -20.77
C TRP A 221 5.86 -12.93 -20.21
N ALA A 222 6.91 -13.19 -20.97
CA ALA A 222 8.26 -12.77 -20.66
C ALA A 222 9.10 -12.58 -21.93
N ASP A 223 10.09 -11.69 -21.85
CA ASP A 223 11.27 -11.71 -22.68
C ASP A 223 12.51 -11.82 -21.78
N GLU A 224 13.22 -12.92 -21.90
CA GLU A 224 14.41 -13.28 -21.11
C GLU A 224 15.71 -12.90 -21.84
N PHE A 225 15.62 -12.31 -23.01
CA PHE A 225 16.76 -11.90 -23.86
C PHE A 225 17.85 -12.97 -24.06
N ASN A 226 17.45 -14.25 -24.18
CA ASN A 226 18.36 -15.39 -24.23
C ASN A 226 19.02 -15.64 -25.60
N THR A 227 18.59 -14.94 -26.65
CA THR A 227 19.11 -15.15 -28.02
C THR A 227 19.94 -13.95 -28.45
N ASP A 228 21.25 -14.14 -28.58
CA ASP A 228 22.17 -13.10 -29.03
C ASP A 228 21.80 -12.56 -30.41
N GLY A 229 21.97 -11.27 -30.64
CA GLY A 229 21.69 -10.57 -31.89
C GLY A 229 20.77 -9.38 -31.75
N ALA A 230 19.97 -9.07 -32.78
CA ALA A 230 18.98 -8.01 -32.70
C ALA A 230 17.84 -8.41 -31.74
N PRO A 231 17.28 -7.50 -30.94
CA PRO A 231 16.05 -7.75 -30.19
C PRO A 231 14.97 -8.37 -31.07
N ASN A 232 14.22 -9.34 -30.52
CA ASN A 232 13.25 -10.12 -31.27
C ASN A 232 12.21 -9.22 -31.96
N PRO A 233 12.17 -9.16 -33.31
CA PRO A 233 11.30 -8.25 -34.05
C PRO A 233 9.81 -8.65 -33.95
N ALA A 234 9.48 -9.84 -33.48
CA ALA A 234 8.12 -10.22 -33.20
C ALA A 234 7.58 -9.54 -31.91
N VAL A 235 8.48 -9.10 -31.03
CA VAL A 235 8.16 -8.45 -29.74
C VAL A 235 8.49 -6.96 -29.76
N TRP A 236 9.59 -6.56 -30.37
CA TRP A 236 10.12 -5.21 -30.31
C TRP A 236 10.11 -4.50 -31.67
N GLY A 237 9.65 -3.28 -31.64
CA GLY A 237 9.85 -2.28 -32.69
C GLY A 237 10.78 -1.18 -32.19
N TYR A 238 10.99 -0.16 -33.02
CA TYR A 238 11.84 0.98 -32.70
C TYR A 238 11.15 2.30 -33.04
N ASP A 239 11.26 3.26 -32.14
CA ASP A 239 11.17 4.66 -32.52
C ASP A 239 12.51 5.14 -33.07
N LEU A 240 12.49 5.91 -34.15
CA LEU A 240 13.70 6.34 -34.86
C LEU A 240 13.78 7.85 -35.00
N GLY A 241 14.99 8.37 -35.04
CA GLY A 241 15.27 9.79 -35.29
C GLY A 241 15.31 10.64 -34.02
N SER A 242 15.43 11.94 -34.20
CA SER A 242 15.45 12.93 -33.12
C SER A 242 14.06 13.48 -32.75
N ASN A 243 13.09 13.36 -33.65
CA ASN A 243 11.69 13.77 -33.49
C ASN A 243 11.53 15.11 -32.75
N ASN A 244 12.33 16.14 -33.13
CA ASN A 244 12.37 17.45 -32.45
C ASN A 244 12.50 17.37 -30.93
N GLY A 245 13.30 16.42 -30.40
CA GLY A 245 13.54 16.26 -28.96
C GLY A 245 12.45 15.50 -28.22
N TRP A 246 11.62 14.73 -28.92
CA TRP A 246 10.62 13.80 -28.34
C TRP A 246 9.66 14.46 -27.32
N GLY A 247 9.43 15.76 -27.47
CA GLY A 247 8.59 16.54 -26.54
C GLY A 247 9.29 16.97 -25.24
N ASN A 248 10.53 16.54 -25.01
CA ASN A 248 11.28 16.73 -23.78
C ASN A 248 12.62 17.47 -23.98
N ASN A 249 12.87 18.08 -25.15
CA ASN A 249 14.14 18.71 -25.52
C ASN A 249 15.34 17.74 -25.47
N GLU A 250 15.09 16.46 -25.71
CA GLU A 250 16.12 15.42 -25.79
C GLU A 250 17.02 15.65 -27.02
N VAL A 251 18.31 15.29 -26.92
CA VAL A 251 19.31 15.65 -27.93
C VAL A 251 19.86 14.48 -28.74
N GLN A 252 19.50 13.24 -28.40
CA GLN A 252 19.90 12.04 -29.14
C GLN A 252 19.06 11.80 -30.39
N ASN A 253 19.64 11.04 -31.31
CA ASN A 253 18.94 10.36 -32.39
C ASN A 253 18.74 8.89 -32.01
N TYR A 254 17.52 8.41 -31.95
CA TYR A 254 17.25 6.99 -31.73
C TYR A 254 17.44 6.18 -32.99
N THR A 255 18.14 5.04 -32.85
CA THR A 255 18.48 4.15 -33.97
C THR A 255 18.12 2.70 -33.65
N ASN A 256 18.07 1.87 -34.69
CA ASN A 256 17.93 0.41 -34.58
C ASN A 256 19.26 -0.32 -34.85
N ARG A 257 20.41 0.37 -34.76
CA ARG A 257 21.73 -0.21 -34.97
C ARG A 257 22.13 -1.08 -33.81
N ALA A 258 22.88 -2.15 -34.06
CA ALA A 258 23.46 -3.00 -33.03
C ALA A 258 24.34 -2.23 -32.02
N ASP A 259 24.95 -1.13 -32.46
CA ASP A 259 25.70 -0.20 -31.59
C ASP A 259 24.86 0.45 -30.48
N ASN A 260 23.54 0.58 -30.68
CA ASN A 260 22.64 1.21 -29.75
C ASN A 260 21.65 0.21 -29.10
N ALA A 261 21.31 -0.92 -29.76
CA ALA A 261 20.47 -1.94 -29.17
C ALA A 261 20.89 -3.35 -29.69
N VAL A 262 21.28 -4.20 -28.77
CA VAL A 262 21.69 -5.58 -29.07
C VAL A 262 21.42 -6.48 -27.87
N VAL A 263 20.98 -7.72 -28.12
CA VAL A 263 20.99 -8.80 -27.12
C VAL A 263 22.34 -9.48 -27.17
N GLN A 264 23.02 -9.55 -26.05
CA GLN A 264 24.34 -10.19 -25.96
C GLN A 264 24.62 -10.72 -24.57
N GLY A 265 24.93 -11.99 -24.47
CA GLY A 265 25.29 -12.65 -23.21
C GLY A 265 24.09 -12.74 -22.26
N GLY A 266 22.87 -12.95 -22.78
CA GLY A 266 21.67 -13.13 -22.01
C GLY A 266 21.04 -11.82 -21.49
N VAL A 267 21.45 -10.65 -22.03
CA VAL A 267 20.86 -9.36 -21.65
C VAL A 267 20.65 -8.48 -22.89
N LEU A 268 19.56 -7.70 -22.89
CA LEU A 268 19.41 -6.59 -23.82
C LEU A 268 20.28 -5.42 -23.36
N LYS A 269 21.13 -4.93 -24.24
CA LYS A 269 21.97 -3.74 -24.05
C LYS A 269 21.40 -2.59 -24.85
N ILE A 270 20.99 -1.53 -24.18
CA ILE A 270 20.66 -0.25 -24.80
C ILE A 270 21.81 0.71 -24.47
N THR A 271 22.46 1.25 -25.50
CA THR A 271 23.68 2.06 -25.34
C THR A 271 23.46 3.46 -25.93
N ALA A 272 23.57 4.47 -25.06
CA ALA A 272 23.71 5.86 -25.49
C ALA A 272 25.18 6.16 -25.80
N LYS A 273 25.44 6.81 -26.94
CA LYS A 273 26.82 7.10 -27.42
C LYS A 273 26.94 8.56 -27.83
N LYS A 274 28.12 9.14 -27.56
CA LYS A 274 28.52 10.44 -28.14
C LYS A 274 29.12 10.20 -29.51
N GLU A 275 28.35 10.46 -30.54
CA GLU A 275 28.75 10.35 -31.93
C GLU A 275 27.89 11.26 -32.81
N SER A 276 28.44 11.79 -33.89
CA SER A 276 27.65 12.54 -34.88
C SER A 276 26.88 11.57 -35.78
N TYR A 277 25.54 11.72 -35.74
CA TYR A 277 24.64 10.89 -36.54
C TYR A 277 23.40 11.67 -36.93
N GLN A 278 23.14 11.82 -38.24
CA GLN A 278 21.95 12.48 -38.78
C GLN A 278 21.63 13.85 -38.12
N GLY A 279 22.66 14.67 -37.88
CA GLY A 279 22.53 16.00 -37.29
C GLY A 279 22.46 16.04 -35.74
N SER A 280 22.44 14.92 -35.08
CA SER A 280 22.56 14.82 -33.62
C SER A 280 24.00 14.49 -33.21
N ASN A 281 24.39 14.90 -31.99
CA ASN A 281 25.72 14.60 -31.41
C ASN A 281 25.70 13.39 -30.49
N TYR A 282 24.54 12.75 -30.33
CA TYR A 282 24.34 11.55 -29.52
C TYR A 282 23.39 10.60 -30.25
N THR A 283 23.62 9.31 -30.05
CA THR A 283 22.70 8.25 -30.48
C THR A 283 22.29 7.39 -29.31
N SER A 284 21.15 6.76 -29.40
CA SER A 284 20.64 5.79 -28.44
C SER A 284 19.63 4.86 -29.12
N ALA A 285 18.90 4.04 -28.36
CA ALA A 285 17.77 3.28 -28.86
C ALA A 285 16.54 3.50 -27.97
N ARG A 286 15.35 3.43 -28.61
CA ARG A 286 14.04 3.38 -27.96
C ARG A 286 13.25 2.24 -28.57
N LEU A 287 13.10 1.18 -27.77
CA LEU A 287 12.39 -0.04 -28.15
C LEU A 287 10.96 0.05 -27.62
N LEU A 288 10.00 -0.47 -28.37
CA LEU A 288 8.59 -0.49 -27.97
C LEU A 288 7.90 -1.78 -28.40
N SER A 289 6.95 -2.26 -27.59
CA SER A 289 6.13 -3.44 -27.90
C SER A 289 4.78 -3.07 -28.54
N LEU A 290 4.59 -1.82 -28.99
CA LEU A 290 3.35 -1.34 -29.62
C LEU A 290 2.92 -2.24 -30.78
N ASN A 291 1.64 -2.64 -30.82
CA ASN A 291 1.04 -3.55 -31.80
C ASN A 291 1.65 -4.97 -31.84
N LYS A 292 2.43 -5.34 -30.82
CA LYS A 292 3.08 -6.66 -30.67
C LYS A 292 2.71 -7.33 -29.36
N TYR A 293 2.84 -6.61 -28.24
CA TYR A 293 2.42 -7.08 -26.93
C TYR A 293 1.88 -5.91 -26.09
N SER A 294 0.70 -6.09 -25.54
CA SER A 294 0.08 -5.17 -24.57
C SER A 294 -0.81 -5.98 -23.63
N PHE A 295 -1.09 -5.43 -22.46
CA PHE A 295 -1.92 -6.08 -21.44
C PHE A 295 -2.56 -5.04 -20.52
N THR A 296 -3.60 -5.46 -19.80
CA THR A 296 -4.24 -4.67 -18.76
C THR A 296 -4.09 -5.39 -17.42
N TYR A 297 -3.58 -4.69 -16.40
CA TYR A 297 -3.36 -5.17 -15.04
C TYR A 297 -2.35 -6.32 -14.93
N GLY A 298 -1.81 -6.48 -13.75
CA GLY A 298 -0.84 -7.52 -13.42
C GLY A 298 0.37 -6.98 -12.67
N ARG A 299 1.28 -7.87 -12.32
CA ARG A 299 2.61 -7.51 -11.83
C ARG A 299 3.57 -7.51 -13.00
N VAL A 300 4.41 -6.49 -13.07
CA VAL A 300 5.55 -6.41 -14.00
C VAL A 300 6.81 -6.43 -13.17
N ASP A 301 7.76 -7.30 -13.53
CA ASP A 301 9.11 -7.31 -12.99
C ASP A 301 10.12 -7.09 -14.14
N ILE A 302 10.95 -6.06 -14.03
CA ILE A 302 12.03 -5.77 -14.97
C ILE A 302 13.34 -5.79 -14.20
N ARG A 303 14.22 -6.76 -14.52
CA ARG A 303 15.54 -6.81 -13.91
C ARG A 303 16.53 -6.09 -14.80
N ALA A 304 17.09 -5.00 -14.29
CA ALA A 304 17.98 -4.15 -15.07
C ALA A 304 19.13 -3.57 -14.24
N LYS A 305 20.25 -3.27 -14.94
CA LYS A 305 21.37 -2.48 -14.45
C LYS A 305 21.41 -1.17 -15.25
N LEU A 306 21.38 -0.04 -14.55
CA LEU A 306 21.18 1.26 -15.18
C LEU A 306 22.48 1.90 -15.66
N PRO A 307 22.45 2.79 -16.67
CA PRO A 307 23.64 3.47 -17.16
C PRO A 307 24.17 4.47 -16.13
N ALA A 308 25.46 4.70 -16.13
CA ALA A 308 26.09 5.80 -15.41
C ALA A 308 26.45 6.96 -16.36
N GLY A 309 26.54 8.18 -15.81
CA GLY A 309 27.02 9.36 -16.53
C GLY A 309 26.01 10.51 -16.55
N GLY A 310 26.51 11.73 -16.26
CA GLY A 310 25.70 12.93 -16.23
C GLY A 310 25.00 13.20 -17.57
N GLY A 311 23.72 13.50 -17.53
CA GLY A 311 22.88 13.76 -18.68
C GLY A 311 22.22 12.52 -19.28
N THR A 312 22.49 11.30 -18.80
CA THR A 312 21.70 10.12 -19.17
C THR A 312 20.34 10.13 -18.47
N TRP A 313 19.31 9.67 -19.17
CA TRP A 313 17.95 9.53 -18.66
C TRP A 313 17.37 8.17 -19.16
N PRO A 314 17.73 7.08 -18.47
CA PRO A 314 17.14 5.77 -18.75
C PRO A 314 15.71 5.71 -18.24
N ALA A 315 14.83 5.04 -19.01
CA ALA A 315 13.46 4.75 -18.64
C ALA A 315 13.02 3.34 -19.03
N LEU A 316 12.30 2.69 -18.12
CA LEU A 316 11.55 1.45 -18.31
C LEU A 316 10.09 1.79 -18.01
N TRP A 317 9.24 1.87 -19.01
CA TRP A 317 7.95 2.48 -18.89
C TRP A 317 6.90 1.87 -19.82
N MET A 318 5.67 2.31 -19.67
CA MET A 318 4.53 1.79 -20.41
C MET A 318 3.62 2.95 -20.86
N LEU A 319 3.03 2.81 -22.04
CA LEU A 319 2.11 3.80 -22.62
C LEU A 319 0.81 3.12 -23.04
N GLY A 320 -0.31 3.83 -22.90
CA GLY A 320 -1.61 3.29 -23.29
C GLY A 320 -1.69 2.96 -24.79
N SER A 321 -2.14 1.75 -25.14
CA SER A 321 -2.16 1.25 -26.52
C SER A 321 -3.08 2.05 -27.45
N ASN A 322 -3.96 2.88 -26.90
CA ASN A 322 -4.85 3.79 -27.62
C ASN A 322 -4.22 5.18 -27.92
N ILE A 323 -2.90 5.33 -27.73
CA ILE A 323 -2.16 6.60 -27.92
C ILE A 323 -2.48 7.28 -29.27
N GLN A 324 -2.56 6.49 -30.34
CA GLN A 324 -2.83 7.02 -31.68
C GLN A 324 -4.25 7.59 -31.86
N THR A 325 -5.19 7.20 -30.98
CA THR A 325 -6.59 7.62 -31.04
C THR A 325 -6.88 8.80 -30.10
N VAL A 326 -6.36 8.75 -28.87
CA VAL A 326 -6.70 9.74 -27.83
C VAL A 326 -5.56 10.73 -27.54
N GLY A 327 -4.34 10.43 -27.98
CA GLY A 327 -3.16 11.25 -27.72
C GLY A 327 -2.66 11.16 -26.28
N TRP A 328 -1.48 11.75 -26.03
CA TRP A 328 -0.91 11.93 -24.70
C TRP A 328 -1.40 13.26 -24.09
N PRO A 329 -1.69 13.37 -22.77
CA PRO A 329 -1.60 12.32 -21.74
C PRO A 329 -2.90 11.51 -21.56
N ALA A 330 -3.88 11.63 -22.46
CA ALA A 330 -5.17 10.98 -22.32
C ALA A 330 -5.10 9.43 -22.43
N CYS A 331 -4.07 8.91 -23.11
CA CYS A 331 -3.81 7.46 -23.18
C CYS A 331 -3.31 6.88 -21.85
N GLY A 332 -2.75 7.71 -20.96
CA GLY A 332 -2.05 7.28 -19.74
C GLY A 332 -0.61 6.82 -20.00
N GLU A 333 0.26 7.05 -19.02
CA GLU A 333 1.67 6.61 -19.00
C GLU A 333 2.04 6.12 -17.61
N ILE A 334 2.80 5.05 -17.52
CA ILE A 334 3.29 4.46 -16.27
C ILE A 334 4.80 4.27 -16.40
N ASP A 335 5.57 5.10 -15.70
CA ASP A 335 7.03 5.03 -15.66
C ASP A 335 7.45 4.13 -14.51
N ILE A 336 7.68 2.84 -14.82
CA ILE A 336 8.04 1.82 -13.83
C ILE A 336 9.35 2.19 -13.15
N MET A 337 10.29 2.69 -13.92
CA MET A 337 11.61 3.16 -13.47
C MET A 337 12.11 4.28 -14.37
N GLU A 338 12.45 5.40 -13.76
CA GLU A 338 13.31 6.43 -14.35
C GLU A 338 14.48 6.72 -13.41
N MET A 339 15.61 7.08 -13.98
CA MET A 339 16.76 7.63 -13.25
C MET A 339 17.43 8.71 -14.10
N VAL A 340 18.01 9.70 -13.46
CA VAL A 340 18.84 10.68 -14.16
C VAL A 340 20.29 10.55 -13.72
N GLY A 341 21.21 10.50 -14.67
CA GLY A 341 22.64 10.32 -14.38
C GLY A 341 23.24 11.45 -13.53
N ASN A 342 22.58 12.62 -13.48
CA ASN A 342 22.96 13.75 -12.61
C ASN A 342 22.53 13.56 -11.15
N LYS A 343 21.67 12.55 -10.86
CA LYS A 343 21.25 12.13 -9.51
C LYS A 343 21.26 10.60 -9.45
N PRO A 344 22.46 9.98 -9.50
CA PRO A 344 22.56 8.52 -9.54
C PRO A 344 21.93 7.89 -8.30
N ASN A 345 21.42 6.66 -8.47
CA ASN A 345 20.77 5.87 -7.42
C ASN A 345 19.41 6.40 -6.92
N VAL A 346 18.90 7.51 -7.43
CA VAL A 346 17.53 7.96 -7.15
C VAL A 346 16.61 7.41 -8.24
N ILE A 347 15.72 6.51 -7.85
CA ILE A 347 14.75 5.87 -8.73
C ILE A 347 13.42 6.58 -8.59
N LEU A 348 12.82 6.95 -9.71
CA LEU A 348 11.51 7.58 -9.81
C LEU A 348 10.50 6.55 -10.33
N GLY A 349 9.29 6.61 -9.80
CA GLY A 349 8.12 5.94 -10.37
C GLY A 349 7.02 6.96 -10.55
N THR A 350 6.49 7.08 -11.76
CA THR A 350 5.62 8.19 -12.14
C THR A 350 4.40 7.68 -12.90
N VAL A 351 3.28 8.39 -12.83
CA VAL A 351 2.13 8.18 -13.70
C VAL A 351 1.69 9.51 -14.31
N HIS A 352 1.39 9.51 -15.60
CA HIS A 352 0.88 10.67 -16.32
C HIS A 352 -0.53 10.41 -16.83
N HIS A 353 -1.41 11.36 -16.58
CA HIS A 353 -2.80 11.32 -17.03
C HIS A 353 -3.36 12.75 -17.21
N PRO A 354 -4.57 12.94 -17.74
CA PRO A 354 -5.15 14.28 -17.89
C PRO A 354 -5.12 15.06 -16.57
N ASN A 355 -4.67 16.31 -16.61
CA ASN A 355 -4.43 17.26 -15.52
C ASN A 355 -3.20 16.98 -14.64
N HIS A 356 -2.56 15.81 -14.74
CA HIS A 356 -1.39 15.40 -13.97
C HIS A 356 -0.35 14.78 -14.90
N SER A 357 0.42 15.64 -15.58
CA SER A 357 1.40 15.21 -16.60
C SER A 357 2.59 16.16 -16.70
N GLY A 358 3.69 15.70 -17.30
CA GLY A 358 4.94 16.44 -17.36
C GLY A 358 5.45 16.78 -15.96
N GLY A 359 5.83 18.03 -15.72
CA GLY A 359 6.32 18.46 -14.41
C GLY A 359 5.29 18.46 -13.26
N ASN A 360 4.02 18.14 -13.54
CA ASN A 360 2.93 18.03 -12.56
C ASN A 360 2.37 16.61 -12.47
N ALA A 361 3.15 15.60 -12.87
CA ALA A 361 2.76 14.20 -12.78
C ALA A 361 2.71 13.70 -11.34
N ASP A 362 1.90 12.66 -11.10
CA ASP A 362 1.88 11.98 -9.80
C ASP A 362 3.03 10.95 -9.74
N GLY A 363 3.78 10.94 -8.64
CA GLY A 363 4.91 10.02 -8.53
C GLY A 363 5.54 9.97 -7.15
N GLY A 364 6.46 9.03 -6.99
CA GLY A 364 7.28 8.86 -5.81
C GLY A 364 8.72 8.51 -6.17
N SER A 365 9.60 8.53 -5.19
CA SER A 365 11.00 8.17 -5.40
C SER A 365 11.56 7.34 -4.25
N THR A 366 12.61 6.59 -4.55
CA THR A 366 13.42 5.89 -3.55
C THR A 366 14.88 6.00 -3.90
N THR A 367 15.75 5.85 -2.92
CA THR A 367 17.21 5.78 -3.14
C THR A 367 17.66 4.35 -2.90
N ILE A 368 18.40 3.81 -3.87
CA ILE A 368 19.07 2.50 -3.76
C ILE A 368 20.58 2.69 -3.77
N THR A 369 21.33 1.62 -3.62
CA THR A 369 22.77 1.63 -3.84
C THR A 369 23.10 0.87 -5.14
N ASN A 370 24.22 1.19 -5.77
CA ASN A 370 24.78 0.38 -6.86
C ASN A 370 23.90 0.23 -8.14
N ALA A 371 22.94 1.15 -8.39
CA ALA A 371 22.03 1.09 -9.54
C ALA A 371 22.75 0.87 -10.89
N SER A 372 23.99 1.38 -11.03
CA SER A 372 24.77 1.29 -12.26
C SER A 372 25.85 0.18 -12.24
N SER A 373 26.02 -0.54 -11.13
CA SER A 373 27.01 -1.62 -11.00
C SER A 373 26.40 -2.99 -10.74
N GLU A 374 25.13 -3.03 -10.27
CA GLU A 374 24.39 -4.24 -9.93
C GLU A 374 23.02 -4.25 -10.62
N PHE A 375 22.47 -5.45 -10.81
CA PHE A 375 21.11 -5.62 -11.30
C PHE A 375 20.12 -5.50 -10.15
N HIS A 376 19.08 -4.71 -10.34
CA HIS A 376 17.94 -4.57 -9.47
C HIS A 376 16.65 -4.96 -10.18
N ILE A 377 15.61 -5.31 -9.42
CA ILE A 377 14.28 -5.61 -9.96
C ILE A 377 13.39 -4.39 -9.75
N TYR A 378 13.01 -3.75 -10.84
CA TYR A 378 12.05 -2.64 -10.85
C TYR A 378 10.68 -3.19 -11.19
N SER A 379 9.70 -2.97 -10.32
CA SER A 379 8.40 -3.63 -10.44
C SER A 379 7.24 -2.69 -10.23
N ILE A 380 6.12 -3.02 -10.87
CA ILE A 380 4.81 -2.51 -10.49
C ILE A 380 3.84 -3.66 -10.19
N ASP A 381 2.90 -3.40 -9.29
CA ASP A 381 1.68 -4.19 -9.13
C ASP A 381 0.50 -3.30 -9.50
N TRP A 382 -0.06 -3.54 -10.69
CA TRP A 382 -1.09 -2.73 -11.31
C TRP A 382 -2.44 -3.45 -11.28
N SER A 383 -3.43 -2.76 -10.71
CA SER A 383 -4.81 -3.25 -10.55
C SER A 383 -5.83 -2.16 -10.91
N ALA A 384 -7.10 -2.50 -10.89
CA ALA A 384 -8.19 -1.54 -11.09
C ALA A 384 -8.28 -0.47 -9.98
N SER A 385 -7.67 -0.71 -8.81
CA SER A 385 -7.74 0.18 -7.64
C SER A 385 -6.42 0.85 -7.30
N SER A 386 -5.28 0.36 -7.78
CA SER A 386 -3.96 0.93 -7.46
C SER A 386 -2.87 0.54 -8.45
N ILE A 387 -1.82 1.37 -8.51
CA ILE A 387 -0.53 1.06 -9.13
C ILE A 387 0.51 1.23 -8.03
N LYS A 388 1.21 0.15 -7.67
CA LYS A 388 2.22 0.13 -6.62
C LYS A 388 3.59 -0.07 -7.24
N PHE A 389 4.58 0.69 -6.78
CA PHE A 389 5.94 0.72 -7.34
C PHE A 389 6.94 0.16 -6.35
N TYR A 390 7.83 -0.71 -6.83
CA TYR A 390 8.80 -1.41 -6.00
C TYR A 390 10.19 -1.38 -6.61
N VAL A 391 11.22 -1.42 -5.77
CA VAL A 391 12.58 -1.84 -6.14
C VAL A 391 12.99 -2.98 -5.21
N ASP A 392 13.42 -4.11 -5.76
CA ASP A 392 13.80 -5.33 -5.02
C ASP A 392 12.72 -5.73 -4.00
N ASP A 393 11.47 -5.79 -4.45
CA ASP A 393 10.26 -6.07 -3.68
C ASP A 393 9.92 -5.07 -2.55
N LYS A 394 10.71 -4.01 -2.41
CA LYS A 394 10.44 -2.95 -1.44
C LYS A 394 9.50 -1.90 -2.03
N LEU A 395 8.28 -1.82 -1.52
CA LEU A 395 7.29 -0.80 -1.90
C LEU A 395 7.80 0.60 -1.53
N TYR A 396 7.74 1.55 -2.49
CA TYR A 396 8.10 2.95 -2.21
C TYR A 396 7.03 3.97 -2.63
N TYR A 397 6.12 3.60 -3.55
CA TYR A 397 5.04 4.48 -3.95
C TYR A 397 3.76 3.70 -4.26
N THR A 398 2.61 4.30 -3.98
CA THR A 398 1.29 3.77 -4.33
C THR A 398 0.44 4.88 -4.91
N PHE A 399 0.00 4.71 -6.15
CA PHE A 399 -0.99 5.56 -6.81
C PHE A 399 -2.38 4.93 -6.70
N ALA A 400 -3.40 5.71 -6.31
CA ALA A 400 -4.79 5.24 -6.29
C ALA A 400 -5.38 5.27 -7.69
N ASN A 401 -5.74 4.10 -8.23
CA ASN A 401 -6.37 3.97 -9.53
C ASN A 401 -7.89 3.85 -9.41
N ASN A 402 -8.63 4.22 -10.45
CA ASN A 402 -10.07 4.05 -10.54
C ASN A 402 -10.54 4.06 -12.01
N SER A 403 -11.82 3.78 -12.23
CA SER A 403 -12.40 3.64 -13.59
C SER A 403 -12.44 4.93 -14.42
N SER A 404 -12.26 6.11 -13.81
CA SER A 404 -12.24 7.41 -14.54
C SER A 404 -10.85 7.76 -15.06
N LEU A 405 -9.80 7.06 -14.63
CA LEU A 405 -8.43 7.24 -15.05
C LEU A 405 -8.11 6.34 -16.27
N PRO A 406 -7.08 6.70 -17.07
CA PRO A 406 -6.75 5.91 -18.27
C PRO A 406 -6.13 4.54 -17.97
N PHE A 407 -5.77 4.24 -16.73
CA PHE A 407 -5.05 3.03 -16.31
C PHE A 407 -5.96 1.78 -16.18
N ASN A 408 -6.96 1.67 -17.04
CA ASN A 408 -7.88 0.53 -17.15
C ASN A 408 -7.99 0.02 -18.61
N LYS A 409 -6.97 0.26 -19.40
CA LYS A 409 -6.82 -0.09 -20.81
C LYS A 409 -5.53 -0.87 -20.99
N ASP A 410 -5.31 -1.41 -22.18
CA ASP A 410 -4.04 -2.07 -22.50
C ASP A 410 -2.90 -1.08 -22.60
N PHE A 411 -1.77 -1.44 -22.02
CA PHE A 411 -0.51 -0.72 -22.09
C PHE A 411 0.56 -1.58 -22.74
N PHE A 412 1.46 -0.94 -23.48
CA PHE A 412 2.64 -1.56 -24.10
C PHE A 412 3.93 -1.01 -23.48
N PHE A 413 5.01 -1.78 -23.56
CA PHE A 413 6.31 -1.42 -23.01
C PHE A 413 7.10 -0.48 -23.90
N ILE A 414 7.87 0.42 -23.27
CA ILE A 414 8.91 1.22 -23.90
C ILE A 414 10.17 1.16 -23.01
N MET A 415 11.34 1.07 -23.65
CA MET A 415 12.65 1.12 -23.00
C MET A 415 13.59 2.01 -23.79
N ASN A 416 14.26 2.93 -23.13
CA ASN A 416 15.20 3.84 -23.79
C ASN A 416 16.23 4.43 -22.82
N ILE A 417 17.27 5.04 -23.39
CA ILE A 417 18.10 6.03 -22.71
C ILE A 417 17.97 7.34 -23.50
N ALA A 418 17.34 8.35 -22.92
CA ALA A 418 17.39 9.71 -23.44
C ALA A 418 18.68 10.41 -23.01
N MET A 419 19.07 11.44 -23.72
CA MET A 419 20.24 12.28 -23.41
C MET A 419 19.84 13.73 -23.26
N GLY A 420 20.24 14.33 -22.12
CA GLY A 420 19.86 15.70 -21.80
C GLY A 420 18.36 15.86 -21.55
N GLY A 421 17.77 16.87 -22.19
CA GLY A 421 16.35 17.13 -22.10
C GLY A 421 15.91 17.73 -20.76
N ASN A 422 14.58 17.78 -20.57
CA ASN A 422 13.96 18.44 -19.42
C ASN A 422 14.33 17.78 -18.08
N LEU A 423 14.45 16.45 -18.05
CA LEU A 423 14.74 15.68 -16.83
C LEU A 423 16.23 15.26 -16.76
N GLY A 424 16.83 14.82 -17.89
CA GLY A 424 18.23 14.39 -17.91
C GLY A 424 19.22 15.52 -17.63
N GLY A 425 18.87 16.75 -17.99
CA GLY A 425 19.64 17.96 -17.66
C GLY A 425 20.97 18.06 -18.42
N THR A 426 21.96 18.66 -17.78
CA THR A 426 23.29 18.89 -18.40
C THR A 426 24.02 17.58 -18.62
N ILE A 427 24.50 17.39 -19.86
CA ILE A 427 25.34 16.23 -20.21
C ILE A 427 26.79 16.54 -19.80
N ASP A 428 27.43 15.58 -19.11
CA ASP A 428 28.83 15.66 -18.77
C ASP A 428 29.67 15.82 -20.06
N PRO A 429 30.51 16.87 -20.18
CA PRO A 429 31.39 17.03 -21.34
C PRO A 429 32.31 15.83 -21.62
N ALA A 430 32.68 15.09 -20.58
CA ALA A 430 33.50 13.87 -20.65
C ALA A 430 32.68 12.63 -21.06
N PHE A 431 31.36 12.71 -21.18
CA PHE A 431 30.54 11.58 -21.58
C PHE A 431 30.95 11.03 -22.93
N THR A 432 31.14 9.72 -23.02
CA THR A 432 31.43 9.00 -24.27
C THR A 432 30.35 7.98 -24.61
N SER A 433 30.00 7.13 -23.68
CA SER A 433 28.92 6.15 -23.82
C SER A 433 28.47 5.63 -22.45
N ALA A 434 27.22 5.15 -22.38
CA ALA A 434 26.68 4.47 -21.22
C ALA A 434 25.64 3.44 -21.67
N THR A 435 25.57 2.33 -20.98
CA THR A 435 24.71 1.20 -21.34
C THR A 435 23.77 0.85 -20.19
N MET A 436 22.48 0.69 -20.51
CA MET A 436 21.50 -0.01 -19.69
C MET A 436 21.46 -1.46 -20.11
N GLU A 437 21.58 -2.38 -19.16
CA GLU A 437 21.44 -3.82 -19.38
C GLU A 437 20.13 -4.29 -18.77
N VAL A 438 19.27 -4.95 -19.59
CA VAL A 438 18.01 -5.53 -19.14
C VAL A 438 18.11 -7.05 -19.26
N ASP A 439 18.01 -7.74 -18.14
CA ASP A 439 18.12 -9.20 -18.03
C ASP A 439 16.81 -9.88 -18.44
N TYR A 440 15.69 -9.37 -17.92
CA TYR A 440 14.38 -9.84 -18.31
C TYR A 440 13.29 -8.80 -18.09
N ILE A 441 12.16 -9.01 -18.78
CA ILE A 441 10.87 -8.43 -18.48
C ILE A 441 9.87 -9.56 -18.31
N ARG A 442 9.13 -9.58 -17.19
CA ARG A 442 8.15 -10.61 -16.86
C ARG A 442 6.83 -9.98 -16.47
N VAL A 443 5.73 -10.52 -17.00
CA VAL A 443 4.36 -10.11 -16.68
C VAL A 443 3.62 -11.28 -16.04
N TYR A 444 3.01 -11.03 -14.91
CA TYR A 444 2.27 -12.02 -14.13
C TYR A 444 0.81 -11.53 -13.93
N GLN A 445 -0.16 -12.42 -14.20
CA GLN A 445 -1.60 -12.16 -14.04
C GLN A 445 -2.29 -13.25 -13.24
#